data_b465aecfac5c6640d6a811a0b48c0f2c
#
_entry.id   b465aecfac5c6640d6a811a0b48c0f2c
#
_cell.length_a   1.000
_cell.length_b   1.000
_cell.length_c   1.000
_cell.angle_alpha   90.00
_cell.angle_beta   90.00
_cell.angle_gamma   90.00
#
_symmetry.space_group_name_H-M   'P 1'
#
loop_
_entity.id
_entity.type
_entity.pdbx_description
1 polymer ?
#
loop_
_entity_poly.entity_id
_entity_poly.type
_entity_poly.pdbx_seq_one_letter_code
_entity_poly.pdbx_strand_id
1 'polypeptide(L)'
;DARIVVLLELLGRQVRVRLQEERGLAQQSQTLRDLLSLKTSIALSTTAATVIAGSSSPEFRTITIDKGTGDSLRPDMAVIAPAGVVGRIILPAGRASKVQLLIDRNAAAGALIERTRAQGVVVGTGTDRLRMDYVPGSADVKAGDMVVTSGIDGIYPKGFVIGQIESVHRGVGEYSAIVI
;
A
#
# COMPACT_ATOMS: atom_id res chain seq x y z
N ASP A 1 -50.79 18.84 8.36
CA ASP A 1 -50.07 17.54 8.40
C ASP A 1 -48.90 17.47 7.37
N ALA A 2 -49.04 18.01 6.17
CA ALA A 2 -47.97 18.01 5.16
C ALA A 2 -46.71 18.79 5.59
N ARG A 3 -46.84 19.85 6.39
CA ARG A 3 -45.70 20.64 6.89
C ARG A 3 -44.83 19.89 7.89
N ILE A 4 -45.42 19.02 8.68
CA ILE A 4 -44.69 18.22 9.70
C ILE A 4 -43.85 17.13 9.03
N VAL A 5 -44.36 16.50 7.98
CA VAL A 5 -43.63 15.46 7.23
C VAL A 5 -42.40 16.02 6.52
N VAL A 6 -42.57 17.23 5.91
CA VAL A 6 -41.41 17.91 5.24
C VAL A 6 -40.35 18.33 6.27
N LEU A 7 -40.75 18.78 7.45
CA LEU A 7 -39.83 19.18 8.51
C LEU A 7 -39.03 17.97 9.06
N LEU A 8 -39.69 16.83 9.21
CA LEU A 8 -39.06 15.58 9.64
C LEU A 8 -38.04 15.05 8.58
N GLU A 9 -38.37 15.15 7.28
CA GLU A 9 -37.45 14.77 6.22
C GLU A 9 -36.23 15.70 6.14
N LEU A 10 -36.43 17.02 6.30
CA LEU A 10 -35.34 17.99 6.35
C LEU A 10 -34.41 17.78 7.56
N LEU A 11 -34.98 17.53 8.74
CA LEU A 11 -34.25 17.18 9.96
C LEU A 11 -33.48 15.86 9.77
N GLY A 12 -34.09 14.86 9.18
CA GLY A 12 -33.44 13.57 8.90
C GLY A 12 -32.30 13.68 7.90
N ARG A 13 -32.39 14.60 6.94
CA ARG A 13 -31.26 14.90 6.00
C ARG A 13 -30.13 15.64 6.70
N GLN A 14 -30.44 16.65 7.51
CA GLN A 14 -29.41 17.39 8.25
C GLN A 14 -28.67 16.51 9.27
N VAL A 15 -29.37 15.63 9.96
CA VAL A 15 -28.76 14.67 10.89
C VAL A 15 -27.86 13.69 10.14
N ARG A 16 -28.30 13.17 8.98
CA ARG A 16 -27.48 12.28 8.16
C ARG A 16 -26.21 12.95 7.62
N VAL A 17 -26.30 14.19 7.15
CA VAL A 17 -25.14 14.96 6.67
C VAL A 17 -24.15 15.19 7.81
N ARG A 18 -24.61 15.65 8.99
CA ARG A 18 -23.74 15.83 10.16
C ARG A 18 -23.08 14.52 10.61
N LEU A 19 -23.81 13.41 10.61
CA LEU A 19 -23.24 12.10 10.96
C LEU A 19 -22.16 11.64 9.96
N GLN A 20 -22.33 11.96 8.68
CA GLN A 20 -21.31 11.69 7.64
C GLN A 20 -20.09 12.58 7.81
N GLU A 21 -20.28 13.87 8.12
CA GLU A 21 -19.19 14.80 8.40
C GLU A 21 -18.38 14.38 9.64
N GLU A 22 -19.06 14.03 10.75
CA GLU A 22 -18.41 13.55 11.97
C GLU A 22 -17.65 12.23 11.74
N ARG A 23 -18.21 11.31 10.97
CA ARG A 23 -17.52 10.06 10.59
C ARG A 23 -16.30 10.34 9.71
N GLY A 24 -16.40 11.26 8.76
CA GLY A 24 -15.29 11.69 7.92
C GLY A 24 -14.16 12.29 8.74
N LEU A 25 -14.46 13.19 9.67
CA LEU A 25 -13.49 13.81 10.57
C LEU A 25 -12.84 12.77 11.52
N ALA A 26 -13.64 11.85 12.08
CA ALA A 26 -13.12 10.79 12.93
C ALA A 26 -12.17 9.85 12.17
N GLN A 27 -12.53 9.49 10.94
CA GLN A 27 -11.72 8.64 10.08
C GLN A 27 -10.41 9.34 9.67
N GLN A 28 -10.48 10.63 9.32
CA GLN A 28 -9.30 11.44 9.03
C GLN A 28 -8.38 11.59 10.25
N SER A 29 -8.95 11.80 11.44
CA SER A 29 -8.19 11.85 12.70
C SER A 29 -7.51 10.52 13.01
N GLN A 30 -8.17 9.39 12.76
CA GLN A 30 -7.57 8.07 12.94
C GLN A 30 -6.41 7.85 11.95
N THR A 31 -6.61 8.15 10.68
CA THR A 31 -5.55 8.04 9.66
C THR A 31 -4.33 8.89 10.02
N LEU A 32 -4.55 10.11 10.52
CA LEU A 32 -3.44 10.97 10.96
C LEU A 32 -2.69 10.39 12.16
N ARG A 33 -3.38 9.79 13.13
CA ARG A 33 -2.76 9.12 14.27
C ARG A 33 -1.93 7.91 13.83
N ASP A 34 -2.46 7.11 12.90
CA ASP A 34 -1.77 5.94 12.36
C ASP A 34 -0.50 6.35 11.60
N LEU A 35 -0.54 7.42 10.82
CA LEU A 35 0.61 7.99 10.15
C LEU A 35 1.66 8.54 11.14
N LEU A 36 1.22 9.19 12.20
CA LEU A 36 2.11 9.69 13.25
C LEU A 36 2.78 8.56 14.02
N SER A 37 2.04 7.50 14.35
CA SER A 37 2.60 6.32 15.01
C SER A 37 3.58 5.58 14.11
N LEU A 38 3.29 5.46 12.82
CA LEU A 38 4.20 4.90 11.83
C LEU A 38 5.49 5.72 11.75
N LYS A 39 5.40 7.05 11.65
CA LYS A 39 6.56 7.95 11.62
C LYS A 39 7.43 7.81 12.87
N THR A 40 6.83 7.61 14.04
CA THR A 40 7.56 7.47 15.31
C THR A 40 8.21 6.09 15.47
N SER A 41 7.60 5.05 14.90
CA SER A 41 8.11 3.67 14.99
C SER A 41 9.23 3.37 13.99
N ILE A 42 9.36 4.18 12.93
CA ILE A 42 10.37 3.98 11.89
C ILE A 42 11.57 4.90 12.17
N ALA A 43 12.75 4.31 12.34
CA ALA A 43 14.02 5.04 12.49
C ALA A 43 14.54 5.67 11.18
N LEU A 44 13.65 5.91 10.21
CA LEU A 44 13.96 6.48 8.90
C LEU A 44 13.35 7.89 8.77
N SER A 45 14.04 8.74 8.03
CA SER A 45 13.48 10.04 7.65
C SER A 45 12.32 9.83 6.68
N THR A 46 11.12 10.28 7.06
CA THR A 46 9.89 10.13 6.26
C THR A 46 9.20 11.46 6.02
N THR A 47 8.61 11.61 4.84
CA THR A 47 7.78 12.76 4.46
C THR A 47 6.34 12.29 4.28
N ALA A 48 5.39 12.92 4.96
CA ALA A 48 3.97 12.64 4.77
C ALA A 48 3.49 13.26 3.45
N ALA A 49 2.70 12.52 2.68
CA ALA A 49 2.15 12.94 1.41
C ALA A 49 0.69 12.52 1.26
N THR A 50 -0.05 13.25 0.44
CA THR A 50 -1.44 12.97 0.10
C THR A 50 -1.54 12.51 -1.36
N VAL A 51 -2.36 11.50 -1.62
CA VAL A 51 -2.67 11.09 -3.00
C VAL A 51 -3.62 12.11 -3.62
N ILE A 52 -3.20 12.74 -4.71
CA ILE A 52 -3.97 13.77 -5.43
C ILE A 52 -4.54 13.30 -6.76
N ALA A 53 -4.03 12.20 -7.31
CA ALA A 53 -4.56 11.59 -8.53
C ALA A 53 -4.19 10.10 -8.59
N GLY A 54 -4.99 9.33 -9.32
CA GLY A 54 -4.72 7.93 -9.63
C GLY A 54 -4.82 7.68 -11.13
N SER A 55 -3.97 6.79 -11.66
CA SER A 55 -4.11 6.27 -13.01
C SER A 55 -4.65 4.85 -12.94
N SER A 56 -5.79 4.63 -13.60
CA SER A 56 -6.42 3.32 -13.72
C SER A 56 -6.11 2.63 -15.05
N SER A 57 -5.01 3.04 -15.73
CA SER A 57 -4.58 2.33 -16.93
C SER A 57 -4.27 0.87 -16.59
N PRO A 58 -4.80 -0.10 -17.37
CA PRO A 58 -4.47 -1.51 -17.17
C PRO A 58 -2.97 -1.83 -17.28
N GLU A 59 -2.24 -0.99 -18.03
CA GLU A 59 -0.81 -1.17 -18.33
C GLU A 59 0.10 -0.57 -17.25
N PHE A 60 -0.35 0.51 -16.59
CA PHE A 60 0.46 1.22 -15.60
C PHE A 60 -0.38 1.59 -14.37
N ARG A 61 -0.09 0.93 -13.27
CA ARG A 61 -0.71 1.20 -11.97
C ARG A 61 0.10 2.25 -11.23
N THR A 62 -0.32 3.50 -11.33
CA THR A 62 0.37 4.63 -10.71
C THR A 62 -0.59 5.53 -9.94
N ILE A 63 -0.06 6.21 -8.93
CA ILE A 63 -0.71 7.32 -8.24
C ILE A 63 0.18 8.55 -8.29
N THR A 64 -0.40 9.72 -8.08
CA THR A 64 0.34 10.98 -7.93
C THR A 64 0.15 11.49 -6.51
N ILE A 65 1.24 11.90 -5.89
CA ILE A 65 1.27 12.48 -4.54
C ILE A 65 1.65 13.96 -4.59
N ASP A 66 1.23 14.72 -3.57
CA ASP A 66 1.41 16.18 -3.43
C ASP A 66 2.81 16.59 -2.93
N LYS A 67 3.79 15.73 -3.03
CA LYS A 67 5.18 15.96 -2.65
C LYS A 67 6.12 15.68 -3.81
N GLY A 68 7.19 16.46 -3.92
CA GLY A 68 8.12 16.37 -5.04
C GLY A 68 9.57 16.63 -4.67
N THR A 69 10.36 17.05 -5.66
CA THR A 69 11.79 17.36 -5.46
C THR A 69 12.01 18.51 -4.46
N GLY A 70 11.05 19.44 -4.34
CA GLY A 70 11.06 20.48 -3.32
C GLY A 70 10.98 19.95 -1.89
N ASP A 71 10.44 18.75 -1.70
CA ASP A 71 10.37 18.03 -0.44
C ASP A 71 11.48 16.98 -0.30
N SER A 72 12.54 17.08 -1.11
CA SER A 72 13.68 16.17 -1.17
C SER A 72 13.34 14.74 -1.67
N LEU A 73 12.23 14.55 -2.36
CA LEU A 73 11.89 13.27 -2.96
C LEU A 73 12.75 12.99 -4.19
N ARG A 74 13.16 11.73 -4.34
CA ARG A 74 14.01 11.23 -5.42
C ARG A 74 13.40 9.97 -6.03
N PRO A 75 13.81 9.61 -7.28
CA PRO A 75 13.46 8.31 -7.84
C PRO A 75 13.87 7.16 -6.91
N ASP A 76 13.13 6.07 -6.98
CA ASP A 76 13.34 4.84 -6.20
C ASP A 76 13.17 4.97 -4.68
N MET A 77 12.69 6.11 -4.17
CA MET A 77 12.27 6.16 -2.79
C MET A 77 11.02 5.33 -2.58
N ALA A 78 11.03 4.50 -1.53
CA ALA A 78 9.89 3.68 -1.12
C ALA A 78 8.72 4.55 -0.65
N VAL A 79 7.52 4.14 -1.01
CA VAL A 79 6.26 4.71 -0.52
C VAL A 79 5.56 3.65 0.30
N ILE A 80 5.24 3.99 1.54
CA ILE A 80 4.62 3.11 2.52
C ILE A 80 3.35 3.73 3.09
N ALA A 81 2.45 2.89 3.57
CA ALA A 81 1.27 3.25 4.33
C ALA A 81 1.25 2.47 5.65
N PRO A 82 0.36 2.77 6.59
CA PRO A 82 0.23 1.98 7.83
C PRO A 82 -0.02 0.49 7.58
N ALA A 83 -0.71 0.16 6.48
CA ALA A 83 -0.99 -1.23 6.10
C ALA A 83 0.21 -1.97 5.47
N GLY A 84 1.23 -1.25 4.97
CA GLY A 84 2.40 -1.86 4.34
C GLY A 84 2.96 -1.07 3.17
N VAL A 85 3.65 -1.78 2.28
CA VAL A 85 4.31 -1.20 1.09
C VAL A 85 3.27 -0.81 0.04
N VAL A 86 3.35 0.43 -0.45
CA VAL A 86 2.52 0.94 -1.54
C VAL A 86 3.23 0.81 -2.90
N GLY A 87 4.50 1.21 -2.95
CA GLY A 87 5.28 1.24 -4.18
C GLY A 87 6.53 2.11 -4.08
N ARG A 88 6.98 2.65 -5.20
CA ARG A 88 8.16 3.52 -5.27
C ARG A 88 7.91 4.75 -6.13
N ILE A 89 8.65 5.82 -5.86
CA ILE A 89 8.66 7.02 -6.69
C ILE A 89 9.38 6.72 -8.01
N ILE A 90 8.73 6.99 -9.14
CA ILE A 90 9.33 6.82 -10.47
C ILE A 90 9.60 8.13 -11.17
N LEU A 91 8.80 9.16 -10.92
CA LEU A 91 8.94 10.47 -11.56
C LEU A 91 8.63 11.58 -10.57
N PRO A 92 9.63 12.09 -9.83
CA PRO A 92 9.46 13.26 -9.00
C PRO A 92 9.50 14.53 -9.85
N ALA A 93 8.55 15.44 -9.61
CA ALA A 93 8.53 16.80 -10.15
C ALA A 93 8.59 17.81 -9.00
N GLY A 94 8.60 19.11 -9.27
CA GLY A 94 8.84 20.14 -8.26
C GLY A 94 7.98 20.02 -7.01
N ARG A 95 6.66 19.85 -7.18
CA ARG A 95 5.65 19.82 -6.09
C ARG A 95 4.76 18.58 -6.09
N ALA A 96 5.03 17.62 -6.93
CA ALA A 96 4.28 16.38 -7.04
C ALA A 96 5.19 15.26 -7.51
N SER A 97 4.83 14.01 -7.25
CA SER A 97 5.58 12.86 -7.73
C SER A 97 4.64 11.76 -8.19
N LYS A 98 5.06 11.04 -9.24
CA LYS A 98 4.37 9.83 -9.68
C LYS A 98 4.98 8.63 -8.95
N VAL A 99 4.11 7.82 -8.39
CA VAL A 99 4.45 6.60 -7.66
C VAL A 99 3.97 5.40 -8.46
N GLN A 100 4.85 4.45 -8.73
CA GLN A 100 4.49 3.14 -9.27
C GLN A 100 4.01 2.26 -8.11
N LEU A 101 2.80 1.74 -8.21
CA LEU A 101 2.27 0.81 -7.21
C LEU A 101 2.96 -0.55 -7.32
N LEU A 102 3.09 -1.26 -6.22
CA LEU A 102 3.71 -2.59 -6.21
C LEU A 102 2.89 -3.62 -7.01
N ILE A 103 1.58 -3.39 -7.16
CA ILE A 103 0.69 -4.21 -8.00
C ILE A 103 0.87 -3.99 -9.52
N ASP A 104 1.64 -2.99 -9.94
CA ASP A 104 1.97 -2.77 -11.36
C ASP A 104 2.78 -3.95 -11.90
N ARG A 105 2.49 -4.39 -13.15
CA ARG A 105 3.17 -5.54 -13.77
C ARG A 105 4.68 -5.39 -13.93
N ASN A 106 5.15 -4.14 -13.96
CA ASN A 106 6.57 -3.81 -14.07
C ASN A 106 7.20 -3.51 -12.70
N ALA A 107 6.47 -3.70 -11.60
CA ALA A 107 6.96 -3.51 -10.25
C ALA A 107 7.41 -4.84 -9.66
N ALA A 108 8.51 -4.79 -8.93
CA ALA A 108 9.01 -5.91 -8.15
C ALA A 108 9.65 -5.42 -6.85
N ALA A 109 9.66 -6.29 -5.85
CA ALA A 109 10.31 -6.05 -4.56
C ALA A 109 10.97 -7.32 -4.05
N GLY A 110 12.17 -7.20 -3.51
CA GLY A 110 12.80 -8.27 -2.76
C GLY A 110 12.03 -8.56 -1.47
N ALA A 111 11.61 -9.80 -1.29
CA ALA A 111 10.73 -10.20 -0.21
C ALA A 111 11.25 -11.41 0.56
N LEU A 112 10.72 -11.60 1.75
CA LEU A 112 10.93 -12.82 2.52
C LEU A 112 9.66 -13.17 3.31
N ILE A 113 9.48 -14.46 3.53
CA ILE A 113 8.42 -14.97 4.40
C ILE A 113 8.87 -14.78 5.84
N GLU A 114 8.07 -14.09 6.65
CA GLU A 114 8.47 -13.70 7.99
C GLU A 114 8.79 -14.92 8.88
N ARG A 115 7.95 -15.97 8.83
CA ARG A 115 8.07 -17.18 9.66
C ARG A 115 9.30 -18.02 9.31
N THR A 116 9.53 -18.29 8.03
CA THR A 116 10.57 -19.24 7.57
C THR A 116 11.85 -18.55 7.13
N ARG A 117 11.81 -17.22 6.96
CA ARG A 117 12.90 -16.40 6.40
C ARG A 117 13.27 -16.78 4.96
N ALA A 118 12.45 -17.61 4.31
CA ALA A 118 12.63 -17.94 2.91
C ALA A 118 12.50 -16.69 2.06
N GLN A 119 13.47 -16.47 1.19
CA GLN A 119 13.53 -15.30 0.32
C GLN A 119 12.86 -15.60 -1.01
N GLY A 120 12.40 -14.55 -1.68
CA GLY A 120 11.83 -14.55 -3.02
C GLY A 120 11.70 -13.14 -3.54
N VAL A 121 11.04 -13.01 -4.67
CA VAL A 121 10.74 -11.72 -5.31
C VAL A 121 9.23 -11.60 -5.45
N VAL A 122 8.65 -10.54 -4.91
CA VAL A 122 7.26 -10.21 -5.15
C VAL A 122 7.17 -9.36 -6.40
N VAL A 123 6.28 -9.74 -7.32
CA VAL A 123 6.00 -9.04 -8.58
C VAL A 123 4.54 -8.67 -8.67
N GLY A 124 4.26 -7.52 -9.28
CA GLY A 124 2.91 -7.08 -9.55
C GLY A 124 2.26 -7.90 -10.66
N THR A 125 0.97 -8.15 -10.54
CA THR A 125 0.19 -8.88 -11.56
C THR A 125 -0.66 -7.96 -12.44
N GLY A 126 -0.72 -6.66 -12.10
CA GLY A 126 -1.63 -5.69 -12.71
C GLY A 126 -3.05 -5.75 -12.14
N THR A 127 -3.30 -6.63 -11.16
CA THR A 127 -4.55 -6.75 -10.42
C THR A 127 -4.36 -6.28 -8.97
N ASP A 128 -5.27 -6.61 -8.09
CA ASP A 128 -5.19 -6.38 -6.66
C ASP A 128 -4.31 -7.43 -5.91
N ARG A 129 -3.76 -8.39 -6.65
CA ARG A 129 -2.92 -9.44 -6.12
C ARG A 129 -1.48 -9.30 -6.61
N LEU A 130 -0.58 -9.81 -5.78
CA LEU A 130 0.84 -9.93 -6.07
C LEU A 130 1.21 -11.41 -6.25
N ARG A 131 2.31 -11.67 -6.91
CA ARG A 131 2.89 -13.01 -7.02
C ARG A 131 4.30 -13.00 -6.43
N MET A 132 4.60 -13.94 -5.57
CA MET A 132 5.94 -14.16 -5.04
C MET A 132 6.57 -15.35 -5.78
N ASP A 133 7.66 -15.09 -6.46
CA ASP A 133 8.43 -16.06 -7.26
C ASP A 133 9.79 -16.35 -6.61
N TYR A 134 10.49 -17.36 -7.13
CA TYR A 134 11.85 -17.76 -6.71
C TYR A 134 11.95 -18.16 -5.23
N VAL A 135 10.90 -18.73 -4.68
CA VAL A 135 10.96 -19.31 -3.34
C VAL A 135 11.53 -20.73 -3.45
N PRO A 136 12.60 -21.07 -2.68
CA PRO A 136 13.20 -22.40 -2.75
C PRO A 136 12.17 -23.50 -2.48
N GLY A 137 12.19 -24.57 -3.28
CA GLY A 137 11.26 -25.71 -3.16
C GLY A 137 11.37 -26.47 -1.83
N SER A 138 12.47 -26.27 -1.10
CA SER A 138 12.68 -26.82 0.25
C SER A 138 12.05 -25.97 1.35
N ALA A 139 11.56 -24.76 1.04
CA ALA A 139 10.98 -23.87 2.04
C ALA A 139 9.59 -24.36 2.48
N ASP A 140 9.32 -24.29 3.78
CA ASP A 140 7.99 -24.56 4.33
C ASP A 140 7.12 -23.31 4.17
N VAL A 141 6.37 -23.24 3.09
CA VAL A 141 5.48 -22.11 2.74
C VAL A 141 4.03 -22.52 2.90
N LYS A 142 3.24 -21.71 3.60
CA LYS A 142 1.83 -21.96 3.88
C LYS A 142 0.97 -20.75 3.59
N ALA A 143 -0.28 -20.99 3.23
CA ALA A 143 -1.31 -19.95 3.23
C ALA A 143 -1.41 -19.34 4.65
N GLY A 144 -1.53 -18.01 4.72
CA GLY A 144 -1.52 -17.27 5.96
C GLY A 144 -0.15 -16.77 6.40
N ASP A 145 0.95 -17.20 5.79
CA ASP A 145 2.28 -16.65 6.09
C ASP A 145 2.38 -15.18 5.66
N MET A 146 2.97 -14.35 6.53
CA MET A 146 3.23 -12.94 6.23
C MET A 146 4.46 -12.79 5.35
N VAL A 147 4.34 -11.92 4.36
CA VAL A 147 5.42 -11.55 3.43
C VAL A 147 5.85 -10.13 3.74
N VAL A 148 7.14 -9.95 3.95
CA VAL A 148 7.75 -8.65 4.26
C VAL A 148 8.92 -8.35 3.33
N THR A 149 9.29 -7.09 3.21
CA THR A 149 10.44 -6.67 2.41
C THR A 149 11.74 -7.25 2.97
N SER A 150 12.62 -7.71 2.09
CA SER A 150 13.94 -8.26 2.45
C SER A 150 15.02 -7.17 2.62
N GLY A 151 14.84 -6.03 1.97
CA GLY A 151 15.83 -4.95 1.91
C GLY A 151 16.98 -5.18 0.92
N ILE A 152 16.99 -6.30 0.19
CA ILE A 152 18.09 -6.67 -0.72
C ILE A 152 18.13 -5.79 -1.96
N ASP A 153 16.97 -5.32 -2.43
CA ASP A 153 16.85 -4.47 -3.62
C ASP A 153 17.35 -3.03 -3.40
N GLY A 154 17.60 -2.63 -2.16
CA GLY A 154 18.04 -1.27 -1.80
C GLY A 154 16.98 -0.18 -1.98
N ILE A 155 15.76 -0.54 -2.42
CA ILE A 155 14.62 0.36 -2.62
C ILE A 155 13.73 0.35 -1.38
N TYR A 156 13.27 -0.84 -1.00
CA TYR A 156 12.38 -1.02 0.13
C TYR A 156 13.16 -1.37 1.40
N PRO A 157 13.04 -0.58 2.47
CA PRO A 157 13.66 -0.94 3.74
C PRO A 157 13.16 -2.30 4.24
N LYS A 158 14.02 -3.05 4.93
CA LYS A 158 13.71 -4.39 5.43
C LYS A 158 12.60 -4.40 6.47
N GLY A 159 11.69 -5.38 6.37
CA GLY A 159 10.71 -5.69 7.41
C GLY A 159 9.36 -5.00 7.24
N PHE A 160 9.13 -4.28 6.13
CA PHE A 160 7.79 -3.73 5.86
C PHE A 160 6.87 -4.79 5.29
N VAL A 161 5.63 -4.82 5.77
CA VAL A 161 4.61 -5.75 5.30
C VAL A 161 4.32 -5.50 3.82
N ILE A 162 4.31 -6.56 3.03
CA ILE A 162 3.84 -6.55 1.65
C ILE A 162 2.43 -7.11 1.58
N GLY A 163 2.18 -8.22 2.29
CA GLY A 163 0.87 -8.86 2.33
C GLY A 163 0.95 -10.23 2.99
N GLN A 164 -0.09 -11.03 2.76
CA GLN A 164 -0.23 -12.37 3.29
C GLN A 164 -0.37 -13.38 2.15
N ILE A 165 0.20 -14.57 2.28
CA ILE A 165 0.08 -15.62 1.28
C ILE A 165 -1.36 -16.17 1.27
N GLU A 166 -2.05 -16.01 0.14
CA GLU A 166 -3.37 -16.58 -0.10
C GLU A 166 -3.28 -18.06 -0.52
N SER A 167 -2.38 -18.36 -1.45
CA SER A 167 -2.21 -19.73 -1.98
C SER A 167 -0.78 -19.98 -2.44
N VAL A 168 -0.39 -21.24 -2.46
CA VAL A 168 0.95 -21.69 -2.85
C VAL A 168 0.83 -22.65 -4.04
N HIS A 169 1.55 -22.34 -5.12
CA HIS A 169 1.67 -23.19 -6.31
C HIS A 169 3.08 -23.80 -6.35
N ARG A 170 3.14 -25.11 -6.29
CA ARG A 170 4.41 -25.85 -6.32
C ARG A 170 4.80 -26.16 -7.76
N GLY A 171 5.94 -25.61 -8.20
CA GLY A 171 6.61 -25.96 -9.44
C GLY A 171 7.72 -27.00 -9.23
N VAL A 172 8.43 -27.33 -10.30
CA VAL A 172 9.60 -28.25 -10.23
C VAL A 172 10.80 -27.45 -9.74
N GLY A 173 11.14 -27.60 -8.44
CA GLY A 173 12.33 -26.97 -7.82
C GLY A 173 12.10 -25.60 -7.18
N GLU A 174 11.04 -24.90 -7.55
CA GLU A 174 10.70 -23.58 -6.98
C GLU A 174 9.20 -23.48 -6.69
N TYR A 175 8.83 -22.59 -5.77
CA TYR A 175 7.45 -22.26 -5.49
C TYR A 175 7.11 -20.86 -5.99
N SER A 176 5.88 -20.68 -6.45
CA SER A 176 5.25 -19.38 -6.54
C SER A 176 4.05 -19.31 -5.61
N ALA A 177 3.84 -18.15 -5.00
CA ALA A 177 2.73 -17.93 -4.08
C ALA A 177 1.95 -16.69 -4.50
N ILE A 178 0.64 -16.71 -4.33
CA ILE A 178 -0.21 -15.53 -4.49
C ILE A 178 -0.27 -14.81 -3.15
N VAL A 179 -0.01 -13.51 -3.17
CA VAL A 179 0.03 -12.61 -2.00
C VAL A 179 -1.06 -11.56 -2.14
N ILE A 180 -1.82 -11.32 -1.08
CA ILE A 180 -2.88 -10.33 -0.96
C ILE A 180 -2.60 -9.36 0.19
#